data_b9fe5f2c9ba88c921fa4e8cdd31aef2a
#
_entry.id   b9fe5f2c9ba88c921fa4e8cdd31aef2a
#
_cell.length_a   1.000
_cell.length_b   1.000
_cell.length_c   1.000
_cell.angle_alpha   90.00
_cell.angle_beta   90.00
_cell.angle_gamma   90.00
#
_symmetry.space_group_name_H-M   'P 1'
#
loop_
_entity.id
_entity.type
_entity.pdbx_description
1 polymer ?
#
loop_
_entity_poly.entity_id
_entity_poly.type
_entity_poly.pdbx_seq_one_letter_code
_entity_poly.pdbx_strand_id
1 'polypeptide(L)'
;MDEMRPYHRGLYRLPLSYPAMYCVTSAVGEGKISNLSAVGCSIETDEPLSESQQVALRLLLPDKTESLPIDAAEVRWVQGTRAGIEFIQIGREANLRLHAFVWDKMVERIQIIQQQRTTSA
;
A
#
# COMPACT_ATOMS: atom_id res chain seq x y z
N MET A 1 4.96 25.86 6.49
CA MET A 1 5.38 25.32 5.54
C MET A 1 5.74 23.95 5.56
N ASP A 2 6.74 23.54 6.18
CA ASP A 2 7.09 22.16 6.19
C ASP A 2 6.07 21.29 6.87
N GLU A 3 5.35 21.83 7.77
CA GLU A 3 4.36 21.06 8.46
C GLU A 3 3.25 20.62 7.54
N MET A 4 3.18 21.16 6.35
CA MET A 4 2.19 20.68 5.40
C MET A 4 2.57 19.36 4.77
N ARG A 5 3.81 18.97 4.87
CA ARG A 5 4.27 17.76 4.23
C ARG A 5 3.59 16.51 4.71
N PRO A 6 3.30 16.35 6.00
CA PRO A 6 2.64 15.13 6.45
C PRO A 6 1.27 14.93 5.83
N TYR A 7 0.70 15.98 5.30
CA TYR A 7 -0.62 15.88 4.68
C TYR A 7 -0.55 15.70 3.19
N HIS A 8 0.64 15.59 2.65
CA HIS A 8 0.82 15.32 1.24
C HIS A 8 0.20 13.97 0.93
N ARG A 9 -0.62 13.92 -0.16
CA ARG A 9 -1.33 12.72 -0.49
C ARG A 9 -0.47 11.48 -0.58
N GLY A 10 0.71 11.61 -1.17
CA GLY A 10 1.59 10.47 -1.38
C GLY A 10 2.13 9.88 -0.09
N LEU A 11 2.05 10.63 1.01
CA LEU A 11 2.56 10.17 2.29
C LEU A 11 1.47 9.61 3.20
N TYR A 12 0.21 9.74 2.82
CA TYR A 12 -0.86 9.21 3.65
C TYR A 12 -0.84 7.68 3.57
N ARG A 13 -0.88 7.03 4.73
CA ARG A 13 -0.81 5.58 4.80
C ARG A 13 -2.06 5.02 5.44
N LEU A 14 -2.63 4.02 4.79
CA LEU A 14 -3.82 3.33 5.31
C LEU A 14 -3.37 2.27 6.29
N PRO A 15 -3.93 2.25 7.51
CA PRO A 15 -3.53 1.23 8.50
C PRO A 15 -4.23 -0.11 8.29
N LEU A 16 -4.97 -0.26 7.21
CA LEU A 16 -5.67 -1.50 6.91
C LEU A 16 -4.74 -2.47 6.21
N SER A 17 -5.09 -3.75 6.22
CA SER A 17 -4.29 -4.73 5.53
C SER A 17 -5.10 -5.42 4.45
N TYR A 18 -4.42 -5.81 3.39
CA TYR A 18 -5.03 -6.42 2.22
C TYR A 18 -4.15 -7.55 1.71
N PRO A 19 -4.74 -8.59 1.12
CA PRO A 19 -3.92 -9.63 0.52
C PRO A 19 -3.24 -9.14 -0.73
N ALA A 20 -2.12 -9.75 -1.05
CA ALA A 20 -1.36 -9.41 -2.25
C ALA A 20 -0.59 -10.64 -2.72
N MET A 21 -0.25 -10.63 -3.99
CA MET A 21 0.67 -11.61 -4.55
C MET A 21 1.93 -10.88 -4.95
N TYR A 22 3.07 -11.56 -4.82
CA TYR A 22 4.33 -10.94 -5.19
C TYR A 22 5.13 -11.90 -6.06
N CYS A 23 5.99 -11.32 -6.88
CA CYS A 23 6.85 -12.07 -7.78
C CYS A 23 8.25 -11.47 -7.71
N VAL A 24 9.22 -12.32 -7.40
CA VAL A 24 10.62 -11.96 -7.47
C VAL A 24 11.26 -12.86 -8.54
N THR A 25 12.53 -12.62 -8.84
CA THR A 25 13.19 -13.29 -9.95
C THR A 25 13.00 -14.82 -9.93
N SER A 26 13.06 -15.41 -8.75
CA SER A 26 13.09 -16.88 -8.65
C SER A 26 11.85 -17.46 -8.00
N ALA A 27 10.85 -16.64 -7.63
CA ALA A 27 9.73 -17.18 -6.86
C ALA A 27 8.52 -16.28 -6.93
N VAL A 28 7.35 -16.87 -6.72
CA VAL A 28 6.10 -16.12 -6.52
C VAL A 28 5.54 -16.54 -5.17
N GLY A 29 4.78 -15.66 -4.57
CA GLY A 29 4.20 -15.96 -3.27
C GLY A 29 3.03 -15.07 -2.96
N GLU A 30 2.42 -15.35 -1.81
CA GLU A 30 1.32 -14.54 -1.30
C GLU A 30 1.79 -13.80 -0.07
N GLY A 31 1.22 -12.65 0.15
CA GLY A 31 1.54 -11.86 1.31
C GLY A 31 0.38 -11.01 1.71
N LYS A 32 0.59 -10.20 2.73
CA LYS A 32 -0.40 -9.28 3.23
C LYS A 32 0.23 -7.91 3.31
N ILE A 33 -0.36 -6.95 2.62
CA ILE A 33 0.18 -5.60 2.65
C ILE A 33 -0.56 -4.77 3.69
N SER A 34 0.14 -3.81 4.23
CA SER A 34 -0.43 -2.84 5.16
C SER A 34 0.27 -1.51 4.94
N ASN A 35 -0.18 -0.49 5.64
CA ASN A 35 0.40 0.85 5.50
C ASN A 35 0.46 1.28 4.04
N LEU A 36 -0.61 0.99 3.31
CA LEU A 36 -0.67 1.28 1.87
C LEU A 36 -0.77 2.77 1.63
N SER A 37 0.02 3.27 0.69
CA SER A 37 -0.07 4.64 0.22
C SER A 37 0.05 4.61 -1.30
N ALA A 38 0.04 5.79 -1.90
CA ALA A 38 0.19 5.89 -3.35
C ALA A 38 1.61 5.58 -3.81
N VAL A 39 2.58 5.53 -2.89
CA VAL A 39 3.98 5.35 -3.25
C VAL A 39 4.60 4.08 -2.70
N GLY A 40 3.90 3.35 -1.84
CA GLY A 40 4.49 2.13 -1.29
C GLY A 40 3.62 1.51 -0.23
N CYS A 41 4.15 0.46 0.38
CA CYS A 41 3.43 -0.26 1.42
C CYS A 41 4.42 -1.08 2.23
N SER A 42 3.92 -1.67 3.33
CA SER A 42 4.63 -2.75 4.02
C SER A 42 4.04 -4.06 3.56
N ILE A 43 4.83 -5.11 3.55
CA ILE A 43 4.34 -6.43 3.18
C ILE A 43 4.85 -7.46 4.18
N GLU A 44 3.98 -8.41 4.49
CA GLU A 44 4.33 -9.58 5.29
C GLU A 44 4.32 -10.78 4.35
N THR A 45 5.41 -11.53 4.31
CA THR A 45 5.54 -12.67 3.39
C THR A 45 5.90 -13.92 4.18
N ASP A 46 5.71 -15.09 3.53
CA ASP A 46 6.08 -16.36 4.17
C ASP A 46 7.58 -16.49 4.30
N GLU A 47 8.30 -16.03 3.28
CA GLU A 47 9.74 -16.10 3.28
C GLU A 47 10.32 -14.71 3.20
N PRO A 48 11.42 -14.45 3.90
CA PRO A 48 11.95 -13.09 3.92
C PRO A 48 12.38 -12.63 2.54
N LEU A 49 12.11 -11.36 2.26
CA LEU A 49 12.63 -10.69 1.08
C LEU A 49 14.01 -10.11 1.42
N SER A 50 14.71 -9.65 0.40
CA SER A 50 16.03 -9.07 0.58
C SER A 50 15.99 -7.59 0.29
N GLU A 51 16.80 -6.84 1.01
CA GLU A 51 16.91 -5.40 0.79
C GLU A 51 17.36 -5.12 -0.64
N SER A 52 16.80 -4.11 -1.25
CA SER A 52 17.09 -3.70 -2.63
C SER A 52 16.59 -4.69 -3.69
N GLN A 53 15.86 -5.71 -3.27
CA GLN A 53 15.33 -6.69 -4.21
C GLN A 53 14.21 -6.07 -5.04
N GLN A 54 14.17 -6.41 -6.32
CA GLN A 54 13.11 -5.98 -7.21
C GLN A 54 11.93 -6.93 -7.07
N VAL A 55 10.74 -6.38 -7.05
CA VAL A 55 9.54 -7.19 -6.85
C VAL A 55 8.39 -6.60 -7.65
N ALA A 56 7.57 -7.45 -8.23
CA ALA A 56 6.32 -7.05 -8.83
C ALA A 56 5.19 -7.48 -7.91
N LEU A 57 4.12 -6.70 -7.86
CA LEU A 57 3.03 -6.97 -6.94
C LEU A 57 1.70 -6.98 -7.66
N ARG A 58 0.76 -7.70 -7.09
CA ARG A 58 -0.66 -7.63 -7.45
C ARG A 58 -1.43 -7.45 -6.16
N LEU A 59 -2.06 -6.29 -6.00
CA LEU A 59 -2.77 -5.96 -4.78
C LEU A 59 -4.23 -6.39 -4.94
N LEU A 60 -4.75 -7.10 -3.94
CA LEU A 60 -6.13 -7.56 -3.96
C LEU A 60 -6.94 -6.62 -3.07
N LEU A 61 -7.38 -5.52 -3.65
CA LEU A 61 -8.10 -4.48 -2.94
C LEU A 61 -9.60 -4.70 -3.06
N PRO A 62 -10.36 -4.31 -2.04
CA PRO A 62 -11.80 -4.61 -2.03
C PRO A 62 -12.65 -3.76 -2.96
N ASP A 63 -12.07 -2.77 -3.62
CA ASP A 63 -12.85 -1.91 -4.52
C ASP A 63 -13.24 -2.62 -5.81
N LYS A 64 -12.47 -3.60 -6.25
CA LYS A 64 -12.75 -4.35 -7.47
C LYS A 64 -12.28 -5.78 -7.32
N THR A 65 -12.84 -6.65 -8.17
CA THR A 65 -12.40 -8.05 -8.17
C THR A 65 -11.05 -8.23 -8.84
N GLU A 66 -10.70 -7.33 -9.76
CA GLU A 66 -9.41 -7.44 -10.44
C GLU A 66 -8.29 -6.96 -9.53
N SER A 67 -7.16 -7.67 -9.58
CA SER A 67 -6.00 -7.24 -8.82
C SER A 67 -5.42 -5.97 -9.44
N LEU A 68 -4.73 -5.19 -8.62
CA LEU A 68 -4.09 -3.96 -9.04
C LEU A 68 -2.60 -4.22 -9.25
N PRO A 69 -2.10 -4.12 -10.48
CA PRO A 69 -0.71 -4.47 -10.75
C PRO A 69 0.24 -3.33 -10.38
N ILE A 70 1.32 -3.68 -9.70
CA ILE A 70 2.46 -2.81 -9.50
C ILE A 70 3.59 -3.44 -10.30
N ASP A 71 3.93 -2.81 -11.42
CA ASP A 71 4.82 -3.46 -12.39
C ASP A 71 6.23 -3.62 -11.86
N ALA A 72 6.71 -2.66 -11.09
CA ALA A 72 8.03 -2.76 -10.48
C ALA A 72 8.05 -2.03 -9.16
N ALA A 73 8.65 -2.65 -8.17
CA ALA A 73 8.83 -2.08 -6.85
C ALA A 73 10.16 -2.56 -6.30
N GLU A 74 10.60 -1.90 -5.24
CA GLU A 74 11.88 -2.22 -4.65
C GLU A 74 11.75 -2.33 -3.15
N VAL A 75 12.39 -3.34 -2.57
CA VAL A 75 12.40 -3.55 -1.14
C VAL A 75 13.35 -2.53 -0.51
N ARG A 76 12.84 -1.71 0.39
CA ARG A 76 13.62 -0.65 1.02
C ARG A 76 14.18 -1.06 2.37
N TRP A 77 13.44 -1.88 3.12
CA TRP A 77 13.94 -2.38 4.40
C TRP A 77 13.33 -3.75 4.64
N VAL A 78 13.99 -4.54 5.45
CA VAL A 78 13.54 -5.88 5.81
C VAL A 78 13.69 -6.05 7.31
N GLN A 79 12.67 -6.64 7.92
CA GLN A 79 12.69 -6.92 9.34
C GLN A 79 11.97 -8.26 9.52
N GLY A 80 12.73 -9.35 9.53
CA GLY A 80 12.14 -10.68 9.54
C GLY A 80 11.38 -10.94 8.26
N THR A 81 10.11 -11.31 8.39
CA THR A 81 9.26 -11.56 7.22
C THR A 81 8.48 -10.33 6.79
N ARG A 82 8.73 -9.18 7.41
CA ARG A 82 8.14 -7.91 7.01
C ARG A 82 9.13 -7.11 6.20
N ALA A 83 8.62 -6.37 5.24
CA ALA A 83 9.46 -5.54 4.40
C ALA A 83 8.72 -4.27 4.01
N GLY A 84 9.47 -3.21 3.81
CA GLY A 84 8.93 -1.97 3.26
C GLY A 84 9.20 -1.92 1.78
N ILE A 85 8.18 -1.57 1.02
CA ILE A 85 8.21 -1.63 -0.44
C ILE A 85 7.95 -0.23 -0.98
N GLU A 86 8.79 0.19 -1.91
CA GLU A 86 8.56 1.43 -2.65
C GLU A 86 8.12 1.07 -4.07
N PHE A 87 7.01 1.67 -4.53
CA PHE A 87 6.53 1.45 -5.90
C PHE A 87 7.39 2.28 -6.86
N ILE A 88 7.94 1.61 -7.88
CA ILE A 88 8.83 2.28 -8.82
C ILE A 88 8.09 2.53 -10.14
N GLN A 89 7.31 1.56 -10.58
CA GLN A 89 6.63 1.66 -11.86
C GLN A 89 5.23 1.10 -11.74
N ILE A 90 4.25 1.94 -12.03
CA ILE A 90 2.84 1.57 -12.01
C ILE A 90 2.24 2.07 -13.32
N GLY A 91 1.45 1.20 -13.99
CA GLY A 91 0.77 1.63 -15.19
C GLY A 91 -0.23 2.74 -14.89
N ARG A 92 -0.58 3.50 -15.91
CA ARG A 92 -1.40 4.70 -15.72
C ARG A 92 -2.75 4.38 -15.06
N GLU A 93 -3.45 3.36 -15.56
CA GLU A 93 -4.76 3.03 -15.01
C GLU A 93 -4.66 2.53 -13.59
N ALA A 94 -3.66 1.68 -13.33
CA ALA A 94 -3.45 1.17 -11.99
C ALA A 94 -3.12 2.29 -11.02
N ASN A 95 -2.33 3.26 -11.48
CA ASN A 95 -1.96 4.38 -10.64
C ASN A 95 -3.16 5.24 -10.28
N LEU A 96 -4.03 5.50 -11.27
CA LEU A 96 -5.25 6.26 -11.01
C LEU A 96 -6.15 5.53 -10.03
N ARG A 97 -6.28 4.21 -10.21
CA ARG A 97 -7.09 3.41 -9.30
C ARG A 97 -6.54 3.42 -7.88
N LEU A 98 -5.22 3.29 -7.76
CA LEU A 98 -4.56 3.29 -6.45
C LEU A 98 -4.79 4.61 -5.73
N HIS A 99 -4.60 5.72 -6.44
CA HIS A 99 -4.83 7.04 -5.84
C HIS A 99 -6.28 7.21 -5.40
N ALA A 100 -7.22 6.78 -6.23
CA ALA A 100 -8.64 6.88 -5.89
C ALA A 100 -8.97 6.02 -4.67
N PHE A 101 -8.40 4.81 -4.61
CA PHE A 101 -8.66 3.91 -3.50
C PHE A 101 -8.15 4.50 -2.19
N VAL A 102 -6.91 5.01 -2.19
CA VAL A 102 -6.34 5.61 -0.99
C VAL A 102 -7.14 6.84 -0.57
N TRP A 103 -7.54 7.66 -1.53
CA TRP A 103 -8.33 8.85 -1.25
C TRP A 103 -9.66 8.49 -0.62
N ASP A 104 -10.38 7.51 -1.22
CA ASP A 104 -11.69 7.12 -0.71
C ASP A 104 -11.60 6.58 0.71
N LYS A 105 -10.59 5.78 0.99
CA LYS A 105 -10.43 5.25 2.34
C LYS A 105 -10.07 6.33 3.34
N MET A 106 -9.28 7.31 2.91
CA MET A 106 -8.97 8.44 3.78
C MET A 106 -10.22 9.24 4.12
N VAL A 107 -11.08 9.48 3.12
CA VAL A 107 -12.32 10.21 3.34
C VAL A 107 -13.24 9.45 4.29
N GLU A 108 -13.36 8.13 4.10
CA GLU A 108 -14.16 7.31 5.02
C GLU A 108 -13.66 7.45 6.46
N ARG A 109 -12.35 7.41 6.62
CA ARG A 109 -11.77 7.49 7.95
C ARG A 109 -12.06 8.83 8.61
N ILE A 110 -11.96 9.90 7.83
CA ILE A 110 -12.26 11.23 8.36
C ILE A 110 -13.71 11.32 8.78
N GLN A 111 -14.62 10.77 7.97
CA GLN A 111 -16.04 10.79 8.29
C GLN A 111 -16.33 10.02 9.58
N ILE A 112 -15.71 8.87 9.75
CA ILE A 112 -15.89 8.08 10.96
C ILE A 112 -15.42 8.87 12.18
N ILE A 113 -14.26 9.51 12.08
CA ILE A 113 -13.73 10.31 13.18
C ILE A 113 -14.68 11.45 13.52
N GLN A 114 -15.21 12.11 12.51
CA GLN A 114 -16.14 13.22 12.75
C GLN A 114 -17.42 12.75 13.42
N GLN A 115 -17.92 11.59 13.00
CA GLN A 115 -19.13 11.03 13.62
C GLN A 115 -18.88 10.71 15.09
N GLN A 116 -17.74 10.12 15.40
CA GLN A 116 -17.39 9.79 16.76
C GLN A 116 -17.31 11.04 17.64
N ARG A 117 -16.74 12.10 17.09
CA ARG A 117 -16.64 13.36 17.82
C ARG A 117 -18.02 13.95 18.09
N THR A 118 -18.91 13.85 17.11
CA THR A 118 -20.26 14.38 17.25
C THR A 118 -21.05 13.61 18.29
N THR A 119 -20.91 12.28 18.30
CA THR A 119 -21.70 11.49 19.23
C THR A 119 -21.16 11.56 20.66
N SER A 120 -19.91 11.87 20.84
CA SER A 120 -19.36 11.90 22.20
C SER A 120 -19.69 13.19 22.92
N ALA A 121 -20.33 14.11 22.26
CA ALA A 121 -20.73 15.36 22.93
C ALA A 121 -22.01 15.18 23.78
#